data_25e285d5ff1061cfa7e251d9f063b2a5
#
_entry.id   25e285d5ff1061cfa7e251d9f063b2a5
#
_cell.length_a   1.000
_cell.length_b   1.000
_cell.length_c   1.000
_cell.angle_alpha   90.00
_cell.angle_beta   90.00
_cell.angle_gamma   90.00
#
_symmetry.space_group_name_H-M   'P 1'
#
loop_
_entity.id
_entity.type
_entity.pdbx_description
1 polymer ?
#
loop_
_entity_poly.entity_id
_entity_poly.type
_entity_poly.pdbx_seq_one_letter_code
_entity_poly.pdbx_strand_id
1 'polypeptide(L)'
;QPSQAQATLKEIFEYLEHSGKECYIAIDEFQQITDYPEKGVEGLLRSYIQFLPHVHFIFSGSKQHLMDEIFTSTKRPFYRSTEKMTLQPIPVEDYFLFANEWMSQGGRQLGRNLFQQIYQRFGGHTWYMQYILNRLYEQPQPTIDEKLIEECISDIIHSEIDSYQQLYGMLTENQ
;
A
#
# COMPACT_ATOMS: atom_id res chain seq x y z
N GLN A 1 -12.80 20.10 28.77
CA GLN A 1 -12.35 20.94 27.65
C GLN A 1 -11.86 20.00 26.57
N PRO A 2 -12.17 20.26 25.28
CA PRO A 2 -11.62 19.47 24.19
C PRO A 2 -10.08 19.57 24.17
N SER A 3 -9.40 18.49 23.79
CA SER A 3 -7.95 18.54 23.60
C SER A 3 -7.59 19.50 22.46
N GLN A 4 -6.36 20.01 22.44
CA GLN A 4 -5.90 20.89 21.35
C GLN A 4 -6.06 20.22 19.98
N ALA A 5 -5.84 18.91 19.90
CA ALA A 5 -6.05 18.13 18.67
C ALA A 5 -7.51 18.11 18.23
N GLN A 6 -8.47 17.99 19.15
CA GLN A 6 -9.91 18.04 18.84
C GLN A 6 -10.35 19.43 18.37
N ALA A 7 -9.78 20.49 18.94
CA ALA A 7 -10.05 21.86 18.51
C ALA A 7 -9.54 22.08 17.06
N THR A 8 -8.32 21.64 16.74
CA THR A 8 -7.74 21.75 15.39
C THR A 8 -8.54 20.93 14.37
N LEU A 9 -8.97 19.72 14.72
CA LEU A 9 -9.79 18.88 13.84
C LEU A 9 -11.11 19.58 13.52
N LYS A 10 -11.78 20.14 14.54
CA LYS A 10 -13.02 20.90 14.37
C LYS A 10 -12.85 22.08 13.42
N GLU A 11 -11.80 22.87 13.58
CA GLU A 11 -11.51 24.03 12.73
C GLU A 11 -11.30 23.62 11.25
N ILE A 12 -10.63 22.50 10.99
CA ILE A 12 -10.44 21.97 9.65
C ILE A 12 -11.80 21.62 9.02
N PHE A 13 -12.66 20.90 9.74
CA PHE A 13 -13.96 20.48 9.23
C PHE A 13 -14.92 21.66 9.05
N GLU A 14 -14.91 22.66 9.94
CA GLU A 14 -15.65 23.91 9.78
C GLU A 14 -15.19 24.69 8.54
N TYR A 15 -13.88 24.74 8.27
CA TYR A 15 -13.35 25.34 7.05
C TYR A 15 -13.83 24.61 5.78
N LEU A 16 -13.81 23.28 5.78
CA LEU A 16 -14.29 22.48 4.65
C LEU A 16 -15.76 22.71 4.38
N GLU A 17 -16.58 22.75 5.43
CA GLU A 17 -18.03 23.01 5.33
C GLU A 17 -18.31 24.40 4.74
N HIS A 18 -17.62 25.42 5.21
CA HIS A 18 -17.82 26.80 4.76
C HIS A 18 -17.18 27.13 3.41
N SER A 19 -16.25 26.31 2.94
CA SER A 19 -15.53 26.57 1.69
C SER A 19 -16.44 26.52 0.46
N GLY A 20 -17.53 25.75 0.51
CA GLY A 20 -18.46 25.53 -0.60
C GLY A 20 -17.81 24.88 -1.84
N LYS A 21 -16.56 24.45 -1.73
CA LYS A 21 -15.79 23.81 -2.82
C LYS A 21 -15.92 22.31 -2.75
N GLU A 22 -15.98 21.69 -3.92
CA GLU A 22 -15.82 20.23 -4.03
C GLU A 22 -14.36 19.86 -3.70
N CYS A 23 -14.17 18.98 -2.72
CA CYS A 23 -12.86 18.56 -2.24
C CYS A 23 -12.76 17.04 -2.22
N TYR A 24 -11.58 16.52 -2.55
CA TYR A 24 -11.21 15.12 -2.41
C TYR A 24 -10.09 15.02 -1.38
N ILE A 25 -10.33 14.28 -0.30
CA ILE A 25 -9.40 14.12 0.81
C ILE A 25 -9.04 12.65 0.93
N ALA A 26 -7.77 12.33 0.72
CA ALA A 26 -7.24 10.99 0.92
C ALA A 26 -6.58 10.89 2.31
N ILE A 27 -6.94 9.85 3.08
CA ILE A 27 -6.33 9.53 4.36
C ILE A 27 -5.70 8.16 4.22
N ASP A 28 -4.38 8.14 4.23
CA ASP A 28 -3.59 6.91 4.10
C ASP A 28 -3.38 6.25 5.46
N GLU A 29 -3.12 4.92 5.44
CA GLU A 29 -2.95 4.07 6.61
C GLU A 29 -4.08 4.25 7.65
N PHE A 30 -5.33 4.39 7.15
CA PHE A 30 -6.50 4.72 7.97
C PHE A 30 -6.75 3.73 9.11
N GLN A 31 -6.30 2.47 8.99
CA GLN A 31 -6.41 1.49 10.06
C GLN A 31 -5.69 1.92 11.34
N GLN A 32 -4.74 2.87 11.27
CA GLN A 32 -4.07 3.40 12.46
C GLN A 32 -5.03 4.10 13.42
N ILE A 33 -6.23 4.48 12.97
CA ILE A 33 -7.26 5.06 13.85
C ILE A 33 -7.66 4.11 14.97
N THR A 34 -7.45 2.79 14.80
CA THR A 34 -7.73 1.80 15.84
C THR A 34 -6.70 1.76 16.97
N ASP A 35 -5.51 2.31 16.72
CA ASP A 35 -4.38 2.31 17.65
C ASP A 35 -4.29 3.61 18.46
N TYR A 36 -5.20 4.58 18.23
CA TYR A 36 -5.22 5.80 19.01
C TYR A 36 -5.63 5.54 20.47
N PRO A 37 -4.90 6.10 21.46
CA PRO A 37 -5.18 5.92 22.87
C PRO A 37 -6.50 6.60 23.30
N GLU A 38 -6.94 7.63 22.58
CA GLU A 38 -8.17 8.35 22.87
C GLU A 38 -9.39 7.54 22.41
N LYS A 39 -10.31 7.34 23.33
CA LYS A 39 -11.56 6.64 23.01
C LYS A 39 -12.49 7.51 22.15
N GLY A 40 -13.12 6.88 21.17
CA GLY A 40 -14.16 7.52 20.36
C GLY A 40 -13.67 8.40 19.22
N VAL A 41 -12.37 8.39 18.87
CA VAL A 41 -11.80 9.15 17.74
C VAL A 41 -12.50 8.80 16.43
N GLU A 42 -12.76 7.52 16.20
CA GLU A 42 -13.47 7.02 15.01
C GLU A 42 -14.90 7.60 14.92
N GLY A 43 -15.64 7.60 16.04
CA GLY A 43 -16.97 8.20 16.10
C GLY A 43 -16.96 9.71 15.92
N LEU A 44 -15.98 10.39 16.49
CA LEU A 44 -15.78 11.83 16.33
C LEU A 44 -15.52 12.18 14.86
N LEU A 45 -14.58 11.49 14.22
CA LEU A 45 -14.28 11.69 12.81
C LEU A 45 -15.51 11.43 11.92
N ARG A 46 -16.23 10.35 12.18
CA ARG A 46 -17.47 10.03 11.47
C ARG A 46 -18.52 11.12 11.62
N SER A 47 -18.65 11.72 12.79
CA SER A 47 -19.61 12.79 13.05
C SER A 47 -19.35 14.05 12.24
N TYR A 48 -18.09 14.34 11.91
CA TYR A 48 -17.74 15.44 11.03
C TYR A 48 -17.98 15.09 9.55
N ILE A 49 -17.47 13.95 9.10
CA ILE A 49 -17.51 13.55 7.69
C ILE A 49 -18.92 13.45 7.13
N GLN A 50 -19.86 12.91 7.90
CA GLN A 50 -21.22 12.62 7.41
C GLN A 50 -22.04 13.86 6.98
N PHE A 51 -21.63 15.06 7.39
CA PHE A 51 -22.35 16.30 7.09
C PHE A 51 -21.68 17.16 6.01
N LEU A 52 -20.67 16.62 5.32
CA LEU A 52 -19.93 17.32 4.28
C LEU A 52 -20.28 16.82 2.88
N PRO A 53 -21.40 17.27 2.27
CA PRO A 53 -21.88 16.72 1.00
C PRO A 53 -20.97 17.04 -0.21
N HIS A 54 -20.08 18.04 -0.08
CA HIS A 54 -19.14 18.45 -1.13
C HIS A 54 -17.72 17.95 -0.89
N VAL A 55 -17.53 17.10 0.12
CA VAL A 55 -16.20 16.57 0.44
C VAL A 55 -16.22 15.04 0.31
N HIS A 56 -15.37 14.54 -0.56
CA HIS A 56 -15.24 13.12 -0.85
C HIS A 56 -14.02 12.57 -0.12
N PHE A 57 -14.21 11.53 0.68
CA PHE A 57 -13.13 10.92 1.45
C PHE A 57 -12.70 9.61 0.81
N ILE A 58 -11.39 9.44 0.68
CA ILE A 58 -10.73 8.22 0.21
C ILE A 58 -9.90 7.69 1.38
N PHE A 59 -10.24 6.51 1.87
CA PHE A 59 -9.49 5.85 2.93
C PHE A 59 -8.65 4.73 2.32
N SER A 60 -7.33 4.78 2.49
CA SER A 60 -6.43 3.71 2.10
C SER A 60 -5.77 3.07 3.32
N GLY A 61 -5.36 1.81 3.19
CA GLY A 61 -4.68 1.09 4.24
C GLY A 61 -4.14 -0.25 3.78
N SER A 62 -3.00 -0.63 4.32
CA SER A 62 -2.27 -1.85 3.99
C SER A 62 -2.76 -3.09 4.76
N LYS A 63 -3.35 -2.90 5.96
CA LYS A 63 -3.87 -3.99 6.79
C LYS A 63 -5.33 -4.27 6.45
N GLN A 64 -5.55 -5.08 5.41
CA GLN A 64 -6.87 -5.34 4.84
C GLN A 64 -7.90 -5.79 5.90
N HIS A 65 -7.54 -6.68 6.84
CA HIS A 65 -8.45 -7.17 7.87
C HIS A 65 -8.93 -6.06 8.82
N LEU A 66 -8.07 -5.08 9.16
CA LEU A 66 -8.45 -3.94 9.99
C LEU A 66 -9.34 -2.96 9.22
N MET A 67 -9.01 -2.70 7.95
CA MET A 67 -9.87 -1.90 7.07
C MET A 67 -11.25 -2.54 6.94
N ASP A 68 -11.31 -3.84 6.71
CA ASP A 68 -12.57 -4.57 6.65
C ASP A 68 -13.34 -4.47 7.96
N GLU A 69 -12.69 -4.62 9.11
CA GLU A 69 -13.34 -4.47 10.42
C GLU A 69 -13.97 -3.07 10.59
N ILE A 70 -13.24 -2.00 10.25
CA ILE A 70 -13.71 -0.61 10.37
C ILE A 70 -15.00 -0.38 9.55
N PHE A 71 -15.05 -0.86 8.30
CA PHE A 71 -16.13 -0.54 7.38
C PHE A 71 -17.24 -1.59 7.27
N THR A 72 -17.01 -2.82 7.74
CA THR A 72 -18.02 -3.91 7.64
C THR A 72 -18.58 -4.36 8.97
N SER A 73 -17.96 -4.03 10.10
CA SER A 73 -18.47 -4.40 11.43
C SER A 73 -19.60 -3.49 11.86
N THR A 74 -20.75 -4.08 12.24
CA THR A 74 -21.93 -3.36 12.75
C THR A 74 -21.67 -2.58 14.05
N LYS A 75 -20.56 -2.89 14.73
CA LYS A 75 -20.16 -2.22 15.98
C LYS A 75 -19.32 -0.96 15.76
N ARG A 76 -18.90 -0.69 14.53
CA ARG A 76 -18.00 0.41 14.18
C ARG A 76 -18.76 1.62 13.62
N PRO A 77 -18.30 2.85 13.92
CA PRO A 77 -18.92 4.09 13.44
C PRO A 77 -18.99 4.20 11.91
N PHE A 78 -18.00 3.64 11.20
CA PHE A 78 -17.93 3.67 9.73
C PHE A 78 -18.66 2.51 9.04
N TYR A 79 -19.46 1.74 9.76
CA TYR A 79 -20.22 0.64 9.18
C TYR A 79 -21.02 1.06 7.95
N ARG A 80 -20.76 0.40 6.81
CA ARG A 80 -21.44 0.66 5.51
C ARG A 80 -21.42 2.13 5.06
N SER A 81 -20.38 2.87 5.37
CA SER A 81 -20.29 4.30 5.02
C SER A 81 -19.44 4.56 3.76
N THR A 82 -18.84 3.54 3.17
CA THR A 82 -17.93 3.65 2.02
C THR A 82 -18.20 2.54 1.01
N GLU A 83 -17.79 2.80 -0.22
CA GLU A 83 -17.63 1.78 -1.25
C GLU A 83 -16.21 1.18 -1.13
N LYS A 84 -16.11 -0.15 -1.17
CA LYS A 84 -14.82 -0.84 -1.05
C LYS A 84 -14.23 -1.11 -2.42
N MET A 85 -12.97 -0.70 -2.59
CA MET A 85 -12.13 -1.08 -3.72
C MET A 85 -10.93 -1.87 -3.21
N THR A 86 -10.73 -3.09 -3.72
CA THR A 86 -9.56 -3.91 -3.40
C THR A 86 -8.59 -3.86 -4.58
N LEU A 87 -7.37 -3.39 -4.32
CA LEU A 87 -6.31 -3.41 -5.32
C LEU A 87 -5.79 -4.84 -5.49
N GLN A 88 -5.84 -5.33 -6.72
CA GLN A 88 -5.27 -6.60 -7.12
C GLN A 88 -3.83 -6.39 -7.62
N PRO A 89 -3.00 -7.46 -7.66
CA PRO A 89 -1.72 -7.39 -8.34
C PRO A 89 -1.89 -6.86 -9.78
N ILE A 90 -0.92 -6.09 -10.26
CA ILE A 90 -0.93 -5.60 -11.64
C ILE A 90 -0.97 -6.82 -12.58
N PRO A 91 -1.88 -6.86 -13.59
CA PRO A 91 -1.93 -7.97 -14.52
C PRO A 91 -0.57 -8.23 -15.18
N VAL A 92 -0.18 -9.49 -15.29
CA VAL A 92 1.18 -9.88 -15.74
C VAL A 92 1.55 -9.29 -17.10
N GLU A 93 0.59 -9.18 -18.02
CA GLU A 93 0.83 -8.63 -19.36
C GLU A 93 1.08 -7.11 -19.31
N ASP A 94 0.28 -6.38 -18.57
CA ASP A 94 0.43 -4.93 -18.42
C ASP A 94 1.75 -4.60 -17.72
N TYR A 95 2.10 -5.40 -16.72
CA TYR A 95 3.36 -5.21 -16.00
C TYR A 95 4.57 -5.59 -16.88
N PHE A 96 4.46 -6.64 -17.69
CA PHE A 96 5.51 -6.99 -18.64
C PHE A 96 5.74 -5.87 -19.67
N LEU A 97 4.69 -5.30 -20.24
CA LEU A 97 4.82 -4.22 -21.22
C LEU A 97 5.54 -3.01 -20.63
N PHE A 98 5.15 -2.61 -19.44
CA PHE A 98 5.81 -1.53 -18.70
C PHE A 98 7.28 -1.84 -18.40
N ALA A 99 7.56 -3.01 -17.82
CA ALA A 99 8.93 -3.40 -17.47
C ALA A 99 9.83 -3.54 -18.71
N ASN A 100 9.32 -4.11 -19.80
CA ASN A 100 10.07 -4.28 -21.03
C ASN A 100 10.39 -2.96 -21.72
N GLU A 101 9.49 -1.97 -21.64
CA GLU A 101 9.77 -0.63 -22.14
C GLU A 101 10.99 -0.02 -21.43
N TRP A 102 10.99 -0.02 -20.08
CA TRP A 102 12.10 0.51 -19.29
C TRP A 102 13.40 -0.27 -19.50
N MET A 103 13.33 -1.59 -19.52
CA MET A 103 14.50 -2.45 -19.79
C MET A 103 15.11 -2.12 -21.15
N SER A 104 14.27 -1.97 -22.20
CA SER A 104 14.72 -1.68 -23.56
C SER A 104 15.36 -0.28 -23.68
N GLN A 105 14.81 0.73 -22.98
CA GLN A 105 15.41 2.07 -22.93
C GLN A 105 16.82 2.04 -22.31
N GLY A 106 17.07 1.15 -21.35
CA GLY A 106 18.39 0.91 -20.77
C GLY A 106 19.26 -0.06 -21.57
N GLY A 107 18.84 -0.49 -22.77
CA GLY A 107 19.59 -1.44 -23.57
C GLY A 107 19.56 -2.88 -23.05
N ARG A 108 18.57 -3.24 -22.21
CA ARG A 108 18.38 -4.57 -21.64
C ARG A 108 17.31 -5.34 -22.39
N GLN A 109 17.46 -6.66 -22.44
CA GLN A 109 16.49 -7.55 -23.07
C GLN A 109 15.99 -8.57 -22.04
N LEU A 110 14.73 -8.41 -21.62
CA LEU A 110 14.05 -9.33 -20.72
C LEU A 110 12.96 -10.08 -21.50
N GLY A 111 13.16 -11.38 -21.69
CA GLY A 111 12.18 -12.22 -22.38
C GLY A 111 10.88 -12.38 -21.60
N ARG A 112 9.73 -12.40 -22.31
CA ARG A 112 8.38 -12.55 -21.70
C ARG A 112 8.29 -13.77 -20.76
N ASN A 113 8.84 -14.92 -21.18
CA ASN A 113 8.79 -16.14 -20.38
C ASN A 113 9.55 -15.99 -19.06
N LEU A 114 10.71 -15.35 -19.08
CA LEU A 114 11.50 -15.09 -17.86
C LEU A 114 10.80 -14.10 -16.95
N PHE A 115 10.21 -13.03 -17.50
CA PHE A 115 9.39 -12.10 -16.72
C PHE A 115 8.21 -12.82 -16.03
N GLN A 116 7.53 -13.70 -16.75
CA GLN A 116 6.40 -14.47 -16.22
C GLN A 116 6.84 -15.40 -15.09
N GLN A 117 8.00 -16.03 -15.18
CA GLN A 117 8.57 -16.85 -14.09
C GLN A 117 8.86 -16.01 -12.85
N ILE A 118 9.48 -14.82 -13.01
CA ILE A 118 9.71 -13.87 -11.91
C ILE A 118 8.38 -13.46 -11.28
N TYR A 119 7.40 -13.09 -12.11
CA TYR A 119 6.08 -12.66 -11.64
C TYR A 119 5.39 -13.76 -10.82
N GLN A 120 5.40 -15.01 -11.29
CA GLN A 120 4.82 -16.16 -10.58
C GLN A 120 5.55 -16.44 -9.26
N ARG A 121 6.88 -16.37 -9.27
CA ARG A 121 7.71 -16.60 -8.07
C ARG A 121 7.41 -15.61 -6.94
N PHE A 122 7.15 -14.35 -7.28
CA PHE A 122 6.83 -13.30 -6.32
C PHE A 122 5.33 -13.02 -6.17
N GLY A 123 4.46 -13.82 -6.80
CA GLY A 123 3.01 -13.64 -6.74
C GLY A 123 2.52 -12.28 -7.26
N GLY A 124 3.29 -11.64 -8.15
CA GLY A 124 2.98 -10.30 -8.65
C GLY A 124 3.11 -9.17 -7.63
N HIS A 125 3.72 -9.43 -6.46
CA HIS A 125 3.90 -8.42 -5.43
C HIS A 125 4.82 -7.29 -5.92
N THR A 126 4.28 -6.08 -6.06
CA THR A 126 4.94 -4.96 -6.74
C THR A 126 6.29 -4.58 -6.16
N TRP A 127 6.46 -4.61 -4.82
CA TRP A 127 7.72 -4.29 -4.18
C TRP A 127 8.84 -5.27 -4.58
N TYR A 128 8.57 -6.58 -4.50
CA TYR A 128 9.55 -7.59 -4.90
C TYR A 128 9.84 -7.55 -6.41
N MET A 129 8.79 -7.35 -7.21
CA MET A 129 8.95 -7.20 -8.65
C MET A 129 9.83 -6.01 -9.01
N GLN A 130 9.59 -4.84 -8.43
CA GLN A 130 10.41 -3.66 -8.64
C GLN A 130 11.85 -3.88 -8.18
N TYR A 131 12.04 -4.52 -7.03
CA TYR A 131 13.38 -4.75 -6.49
C TYR A 131 14.22 -5.63 -7.41
N ILE A 132 13.68 -6.77 -7.86
CA ILE A 132 14.40 -7.66 -8.80
C ILE A 132 14.62 -7.00 -10.17
N LEU A 133 13.62 -6.30 -10.71
CA LEU A 133 13.75 -5.61 -11.98
C LEU A 133 14.81 -4.51 -11.95
N ASN A 134 14.92 -3.76 -10.87
CA ASN A 134 15.98 -2.76 -10.67
C ASN A 134 17.36 -3.43 -10.61
N ARG A 135 17.52 -4.53 -9.86
CA ARG A 135 18.77 -5.28 -9.81
C ARG A 135 19.20 -5.82 -11.17
N LEU A 136 18.26 -6.34 -11.94
CA LEU A 136 18.51 -6.80 -13.31
C LEU A 136 18.86 -5.66 -14.26
N TYR A 137 18.23 -4.48 -14.08
CA TYR A 137 18.53 -3.29 -14.87
C TYR A 137 19.95 -2.77 -14.65
N GLU A 138 20.48 -2.86 -13.42
CA GLU A 138 21.81 -2.43 -13.03
C GLU A 138 22.93 -3.35 -13.57
N GLN A 139 22.60 -4.57 -14.02
CA GLN A 139 23.61 -5.51 -14.51
C GLN A 139 24.25 -5.05 -15.82
N PRO A 140 25.56 -5.31 -16.02
CA PRO A 140 26.25 -4.89 -17.26
C PRO A 140 25.82 -5.69 -18.49
N GLN A 141 25.28 -6.90 -18.32
CA GLN A 141 24.87 -7.78 -19.43
C GLN A 141 23.60 -7.24 -20.09
N PRO A 142 23.57 -7.10 -21.43
CA PRO A 142 22.40 -6.61 -22.13
C PRO A 142 21.25 -7.63 -22.18
N THR A 143 21.57 -8.92 -22.14
CA THR A 143 20.57 -10.01 -22.18
C THR A 143 20.41 -10.62 -20.81
N ILE A 144 19.18 -10.64 -20.31
CA ILE A 144 18.82 -11.23 -19.05
C ILE A 144 18.48 -12.70 -19.29
N ASP A 145 19.18 -13.59 -18.62
CA ASP A 145 18.94 -15.02 -18.62
C ASP A 145 18.53 -15.54 -17.23
N GLU A 146 18.19 -16.83 -17.15
CA GLU A 146 17.75 -17.46 -15.91
C GLU A 146 18.85 -17.44 -14.83
N LYS A 147 20.12 -17.64 -15.24
CA LYS A 147 21.25 -17.63 -14.32
C LYS A 147 21.41 -16.26 -13.65
N LEU A 148 21.33 -15.18 -14.43
CA LEU A 148 21.42 -13.82 -13.92
C LEU A 148 20.27 -13.50 -12.96
N ILE A 149 19.07 -13.99 -13.24
CA ILE A 149 17.91 -13.83 -12.33
C ILE A 149 18.19 -14.52 -11.00
N GLU A 150 18.67 -15.76 -10.99
CA GLU A 150 18.97 -16.47 -9.74
C GLU A 150 20.11 -15.81 -8.95
N GLU A 151 21.13 -15.31 -9.63
CA GLU A 151 22.22 -14.53 -8.98
C GLU A 151 21.65 -13.28 -8.31
N CYS A 152 20.85 -12.48 -9.01
CA CYS A 152 20.23 -11.28 -8.44
C CYS A 152 19.29 -11.60 -7.27
N ILE A 153 18.52 -12.69 -7.35
CA ILE A 153 17.64 -13.11 -6.24
C ILE A 153 18.49 -13.53 -5.03
N SER A 154 19.57 -14.27 -5.24
CA SER A 154 20.49 -14.66 -4.18
C SER A 154 21.10 -13.44 -3.49
N ASP A 155 21.53 -12.44 -4.25
CA ASP A 155 22.09 -11.19 -3.72
C ASP A 155 21.06 -10.41 -2.91
N ILE A 156 19.82 -10.34 -3.37
CA ILE A 156 18.71 -9.71 -2.64
C ILE A 156 18.51 -10.42 -1.28
N ILE A 157 18.44 -11.76 -1.29
CA ILE A 157 18.25 -12.53 -0.05
C ILE A 157 19.41 -12.27 0.92
N HIS A 158 20.63 -12.26 0.44
CA HIS A 158 21.80 -12.01 1.28
C HIS A 158 21.82 -10.59 1.86
N SER A 159 21.43 -9.58 1.08
CA SER A 159 21.37 -8.20 1.55
C SER A 159 20.27 -7.93 2.60
N GLU A 160 19.22 -8.73 2.60
CA GLU A 160 18.07 -8.60 3.50
C GLU A 160 18.07 -9.63 4.65
N ILE A 161 19.12 -10.46 4.75
CA ILE A 161 19.13 -11.59 5.70
C ILE A 161 18.95 -11.15 7.15
N ASP A 162 19.59 -10.03 7.53
CA ASP A 162 19.50 -9.50 8.89
C ASP A 162 18.07 -8.99 9.19
N SER A 163 17.43 -8.32 8.23
CA SER A 163 16.06 -7.86 8.33
C SER A 163 15.07 -9.03 8.48
N TYR A 164 15.26 -10.08 7.68
CA TYR A 164 14.44 -11.29 7.77
C TYR A 164 14.64 -12.06 9.07
N GLN A 165 15.88 -12.14 9.58
CA GLN A 165 16.18 -12.77 10.86
C GLN A 165 15.52 -12.03 12.03
N GLN A 166 15.52 -10.69 12.02
CA GLN A 166 14.81 -9.89 13.02
C GLN A 166 13.30 -10.14 12.99
N LEU A 167 12.70 -10.12 11.79
CA LEU A 167 11.27 -10.43 11.62
C LEU A 167 10.92 -11.84 12.11
N TYR A 168 11.76 -12.82 11.80
CA TYR A 168 11.55 -14.20 12.23
C TYR A 168 11.68 -14.34 13.75
N GLY A 169 12.63 -13.63 14.38
CA GLY A 169 12.76 -13.55 15.84
C GLY A 169 11.49 -13.04 16.52
N MET A 170 10.90 -11.97 15.98
CA MET A 170 9.66 -11.39 16.51
C MET A 170 8.45 -12.33 16.40
N LEU A 171 8.40 -13.19 15.37
CA LEU A 171 7.33 -14.17 15.18
C LEU A 171 7.41 -15.33 16.18
N THR A 172 8.64 -15.76 16.53
CA THR A 172 8.86 -16.89 17.47
C THR A 172 8.66 -16.49 18.93
N GLU A 173 8.76 -15.21 19.29
CA GLU A 173 8.52 -14.73 20.66
C GLU A 173 7.01 -14.55 20.98
N ASN A 174 6.15 -14.53 19.97
CA ASN A 174 4.70 -14.28 20.11
C ASN A 174 3.84 -15.55 19.85
N GLN A 175 4.45 -16.73 19.75
CA GLN A 175 3.80 -18.05 19.75
C GLN A 175 4.17 -18.81 21.01
#